data_5ee1b1adaac9e7e7babcc27ddf30538c
#
_entry.id   5ee1b1adaac9e7e7babcc27ddf30538c
#
_cell.length_a   1.000
_cell.length_b   1.000
_cell.length_c   1.000
_cell.angle_alpha   90.00
_cell.angle_beta   90.00
_cell.angle_gamma   90.00
#
_symmetry.space_group_name_H-M   'P 1'
#
loop_
_entity.id
_entity.type
_entity.pdbx_description
1 polymer ?
#
loop_
_entity_poly.entity_id
_entity_poly.type
_entity_poly.pdbx_seq_one_letter_code
_entity_poly.pdbx_strand_id
1 'polypeptide(L)'
;MDESAKKVAITFDDGPNPDYTEMLLAGLKERGVNATFFLLGKEVEQYPEIVKKIHEGGHLIGTHSYEHVNLSNLTDAAAIEQVDKTNAAIHAIIGEFPEYIRPPFGCWKPNLDYETTMIEVLWDVDPKDWATSNSSVIAQRVLGDVEENDIILLHDASESSVLAAFKIIDELKSQGYTFVTVEEILLE
;
A
#
# COMPACT_ATOMS: atom_id res chain seq x y z
N MET A 1 -13.83 -11.66 -18.90
CA MET A 1 -12.79 -10.65 -18.57
C MET A 1 -11.95 -10.51 -19.81
N ASP A 2 -11.67 -9.30 -20.22
CA ASP A 2 -10.88 -9.06 -21.44
C ASP A 2 -9.41 -9.34 -21.09
N GLU A 3 -8.82 -10.42 -21.62
CA GLU A 3 -7.43 -10.83 -21.37
C GLU A 3 -6.40 -9.82 -21.91
N SER A 4 -6.83 -8.71 -22.48
CA SER A 4 -5.99 -7.66 -23.06
C SER A 4 -5.90 -6.37 -22.24
N ALA A 5 -6.55 -6.29 -21.07
CA ALA A 5 -6.49 -5.08 -20.24
C ALA A 5 -5.15 -4.97 -19.52
N LYS A 6 -4.43 -3.86 -19.72
CA LYS A 6 -3.19 -3.56 -18.99
C LYS A 6 -3.50 -3.45 -17.50
N LYS A 7 -2.79 -4.17 -16.66
CA LYS A 7 -2.97 -4.12 -15.21
C LYS A 7 -1.96 -3.19 -14.55
N VAL A 8 -2.32 -2.63 -13.39
CA VAL A 8 -1.46 -1.84 -12.53
C VAL A 8 -1.97 -1.91 -11.10
N ALA A 9 -1.08 -1.95 -10.12
CA ALA A 9 -1.43 -1.86 -8.70
C ALA A 9 -1.09 -0.49 -8.13
N ILE A 10 -2.05 0.16 -7.46
CA ILE A 10 -1.80 1.37 -6.69
C ILE A 10 -1.74 1.02 -5.21
N THR A 11 -0.69 1.45 -4.52
CA THR A 11 -0.43 1.08 -3.13
C THR A 11 -0.16 2.30 -2.26
N PHE A 12 -0.52 2.20 -0.98
CA PHE A 12 -0.39 3.27 -0.01
C PHE A 12 0.29 2.75 1.25
N ASP A 13 1.39 3.40 1.65
CA ASP A 13 2.17 3.08 2.84
C ASP A 13 1.87 4.05 3.99
N ASP A 14 2.27 3.65 5.21
CA ASP A 14 2.26 4.43 6.46
C ASP A 14 0.90 4.64 7.15
N GLY A 15 -0.21 4.27 6.51
CA GLY A 15 -1.54 4.41 7.07
C GLY A 15 -1.89 3.43 8.23
N PRO A 16 -3.12 3.52 8.73
CA PRO A 16 -4.15 4.48 8.34
C PRO A 16 -3.90 5.89 8.90
N ASN A 17 -4.23 6.91 8.10
CA ASN A 17 -4.13 8.30 8.50
C ASN A 17 -5.53 8.87 8.81
N PRO A 18 -5.77 9.50 9.99
CA PRO A 18 -7.10 9.95 10.38
C PRO A 18 -7.65 11.09 9.52
N ASP A 19 -6.77 11.88 8.89
CA ASP A 19 -7.18 13.05 8.12
C ASP A 19 -7.44 12.71 6.64
N TYR A 20 -6.73 11.72 6.08
CA TYR A 20 -6.69 11.53 4.63
C TYR A 20 -7.14 10.14 4.14
N THR A 21 -7.00 9.07 4.93
CA THR A 21 -7.37 7.72 4.46
C THR A 21 -8.85 7.61 4.10
N GLU A 22 -9.75 8.23 4.88
CA GLU A 22 -11.18 8.19 4.55
C GLU A 22 -11.52 8.95 3.26
N MET A 23 -10.85 10.09 3.00
CA MET A 23 -10.97 10.82 1.74
C MET A 23 -10.49 9.95 0.56
N LEU A 24 -9.38 9.26 0.73
CA LEU A 24 -8.83 8.34 -0.27
C LEU A 24 -9.82 7.20 -0.56
N LEU A 25 -10.35 6.54 0.47
CA LEU A 25 -11.31 5.44 0.33
C LEU A 25 -12.59 5.87 -0.42
N ALA A 26 -13.11 7.07 -0.13
CA ALA A 26 -14.25 7.62 -0.83
C ALA A 26 -13.97 7.79 -2.33
N GLY A 27 -12.81 8.36 -2.67
CA GLY A 27 -12.43 8.57 -4.07
C GLY A 27 -12.10 7.28 -4.83
N LEU A 28 -11.53 6.26 -4.16
CA LEU A 28 -11.32 4.93 -4.72
C LEU A 28 -12.66 4.25 -5.05
N LYS A 29 -13.61 4.32 -4.11
CA LYS A 29 -14.96 3.79 -4.30
C LYS A 29 -15.71 4.44 -5.46
N GLU A 30 -15.65 5.78 -5.59
CA GLU A 30 -16.25 6.51 -6.70
C GLU A 30 -15.71 6.06 -8.06
N ARG A 31 -14.43 5.66 -8.10
CA ARG A 31 -13.73 5.21 -9.31
C ARG A 31 -13.83 3.71 -9.55
N GLY A 32 -14.41 2.96 -8.60
CA GLY A 32 -14.51 1.50 -8.66
C GLY A 32 -13.13 0.83 -8.69
N VAL A 33 -12.20 1.29 -7.86
CA VAL A 33 -10.80 0.83 -7.80
C VAL A 33 -10.51 0.22 -6.45
N ASN A 34 -9.94 -0.99 -6.45
CA ASN A 34 -9.33 -1.60 -5.28
C ASN A 34 -7.83 -1.27 -5.28
N ALA A 35 -7.28 -1.09 -4.08
CA ALA A 35 -5.89 -0.75 -3.83
C ALA A 35 -5.29 -1.67 -2.77
N THR A 36 -3.98 -1.56 -2.55
CA THR A 36 -3.32 -2.24 -1.43
C THR A 36 -2.78 -1.22 -0.45
N PHE A 37 -3.01 -1.45 0.84
CA PHE A 37 -2.57 -0.60 1.94
C PHE A 37 -1.57 -1.37 2.80
N PHE A 38 -0.35 -0.87 2.93
CA PHE A 38 0.67 -1.39 3.84
C PHE A 38 0.67 -0.57 5.13
N LEU A 39 0.08 -1.13 6.19
CA LEU A 39 -0.26 -0.40 7.40
C LEU A 39 0.82 -0.52 8.48
N LEU A 40 1.05 0.58 9.21
CA LEU A 40 1.86 0.61 10.42
C LEU A 40 1.07 0.10 11.63
N GLY A 41 1.63 -0.84 12.38
CA GLY A 41 0.93 -1.44 13.52
C GLY A 41 0.47 -0.43 14.57
N LYS A 42 1.27 0.59 14.87
CA LYS A 42 0.88 1.66 15.81
C LYS A 42 -0.34 2.46 15.34
N GLU A 43 -0.45 2.71 14.03
CA GLU A 43 -1.59 3.43 13.44
C GLU A 43 -2.83 2.53 13.38
N VAL A 44 -2.64 1.22 13.13
CA VAL A 44 -3.70 0.21 13.18
C VAL A 44 -4.37 0.18 14.56
N GLU A 45 -3.57 0.13 15.64
CA GLU A 45 -4.09 0.15 17.01
C GLU A 45 -4.80 1.46 17.35
N GLN A 46 -4.33 2.58 16.81
CA GLN A 46 -4.87 3.90 17.10
C GLN A 46 -6.16 4.17 16.31
N TYR A 47 -6.30 3.65 15.09
CA TYR A 47 -7.43 3.94 14.20
C TYR A 47 -8.10 2.67 13.65
N PRO A 48 -8.59 1.76 14.52
CA PRO A 48 -9.13 0.46 14.10
C PRO A 48 -10.36 0.58 13.19
N GLU A 49 -11.17 1.63 13.36
CA GLU A 49 -12.34 1.86 12.53
C GLU A 49 -11.98 2.20 11.07
N ILE A 50 -10.83 2.84 10.84
CA ILE A 50 -10.35 3.12 9.48
C ILE A 50 -9.84 1.83 8.84
N VAL A 51 -9.10 0.99 9.57
CA VAL A 51 -8.66 -0.33 9.10
C VAL A 51 -9.84 -1.19 8.67
N LYS A 52 -10.92 -1.19 9.47
CA LYS A 52 -12.16 -1.88 9.12
C LYS A 52 -12.77 -1.36 7.82
N LYS A 53 -12.80 -0.04 7.61
CA LYS A 53 -13.30 0.56 6.37
C LYS A 53 -12.44 0.21 5.15
N ILE A 54 -11.11 0.12 5.31
CA ILE A 54 -10.21 -0.34 4.24
C ILE A 54 -10.60 -1.77 3.83
N HIS A 55 -10.73 -2.67 4.80
CA HIS A 55 -11.09 -4.07 4.56
C HIS A 55 -12.50 -4.22 3.95
N GLU A 56 -13.51 -3.55 4.52
CA GLU A 56 -14.89 -3.57 4.03
C GLU A 56 -15.03 -2.97 2.63
N GLY A 57 -14.10 -2.08 2.24
CA GLY A 57 -14.00 -1.51 0.90
C GLY A 57 -13.45 -2.49 -0.15
N GLY A 58 -13.02 -3.69 0.25
CA GLY A 58 -12.44 -4.70 -0.64
C GLY A 58 -10.98 -4.43 -1.01
N HIS A 59 -10.29 -3.58 -0.25
CA HIS A 59 -8.88 -3.32 -0.43
C HIS A 59 -8.03 -4.39 0.25
N LEU A 60 -6.87 -4.69 -0.31
CA LEU A 60 -5.89 -5.59 0.30
C LEU A 60 -5.12 -4.86 1.40
N ILE A 61 -4.92 -5.53 2.53
CA ILE A 61 -4.13 -5.00 3.65
C ILE A 61 -2.86 -5.82 3.81
N GLY A 62 -1.72 -5.15 3.82
CA GLY A 62 -0.42 -5.68 4.13
C GLY A 62 0.21 -5.01 5.36
N THR A 63 1.35 -5.53 5.77
CA THR A 63 2.14 -5.05 6.92
C THR A 63 3.25 -4.11 6.50
N HIS A 64 3.46 -3.01 7.28
CA HIS A 64 4.57 -2.06 7.06
C HIS A 64 5.45 -1.85 8.31
N SER A 65 5.68 -2.91 9.11
CA SER A 65 6.24 -2.89 10.47
C SER A 65 5.34 -2.18 11.48
N TYR A 66 5.73 -2.23 12.76
CA TYR A 66 4.94 -1.58 13.82
C TYR A 66 5.25 -0.09 13.96
N GLU A 67 6.54 0.30 13.94
CA GLU A 67 7.01 1.67 14.23
C GLU A 67 7.68 2.37 13.04
N HIS A 68 7.59 1.83 11.82
CA HIS A 68 8.31 2.32 10.64
C HIS A 68 9.83 2.34 10.84
N VAL A 69 10.40 1.25 11.32
CA VAL A 69 11.85 1.10 11.52
C VAL A 69 12.50 0.34 10.37
N ASN A 70 13.76 0.64 10.09
CA ASN A 70 14.52 -0.16 9.13
C ASN A 70 14.80 -1.55 9.72
N LEU A 71 14.08 -2.56 9.23
CA LEU A 71 14.14 -3.94 9.74
C LEU A 71 15.53 -4.55 9.57
N SER A 72 16.30 -4.13 8.55
CA SER A 72 17.65 -4.64 8.32
C SER A 72 18.67 -4.22 9.38
N ASN A 73 18.36 -3.18 10.16
CA ASN A 73 19.22 -2.70 11.26
C ASN A 73 18.93 -3.36 12.61
N LEU A 74 17.86 -4.15 12.69
CA LEU A 74 17.45 -4.84 13.93
C LEU A 74 18.07 -6.24 14.02
N THR A 75 18.02 -6.84 15.20
CA THR A 75 18.19 -8.30 15.31
C THR A 75 17.02 -9.01 14.64
N ASP A 76 17.19 -10.27 14.22
CA ASP A 76 16.10 -11.01 13.57
C ASP A 76 14.88 -11.11 14.48
N ALA A 77 15.07 -11.40 15.75
CA ALA A 77 13.99 -11.44 16.75
C ALA A 77 13.24 -10.11 16.88
N ALA A 78 13.95 -8.97 16.89
CA ALA A 78 13.31 -7.65 16.97
C ALA A 78 12.61 -7.27 15.67
N ALA A 79 13.12 -7.70 14.53
CA ALA A 79 12.46 -7.48 13.23
C ALA A 79 11.16 -8.29 13.13
N ILE A 80 11.19 -9.56 13.54
CA ILE A 80 10.00 -10.42 13.61
C ILE A 80 8.96 -9.86 14.59
N GLU A 81 9.37 -9.35 15.75
CA GLU A 81 8.46 -8.71 16.70
C GLU A 81 7.71 -7.52 16.06
N GLN A 82 8.38 -6.71 15.25
CA GLN A 82 7.74 -5.60 14.50
C GLN A 82 6.66 -6.11 13.53
N VAL A 83 6.93 -7.22 12.85
CA VAL A 83 5.99 -7.85 11.91
C VAL A 83 4.82 -8.50 12.66
N ASP A 84 5.10 -9.36 13.62
CA ASP A 84 4.09 -10.13 14.35
C ASP A 84 3.13 -9.24 15.12
N LYS A 85 3.65 -8.17 15.74
CA LYS A 85 2.82 -7.21 16.49
C LYS A 85 1.86 -6.49 15.55
N THR A 86 2.29 -6.11 14.36
CA THR A 86 1.44 -5.49 13.35
C THR A 86 0.40 -6.47 12.83
N ASN A 87 0.80 -7.69 12.50
CA ASN A 87 -0.10 -8.73 12.01
C ASN A 87 -1.18 -9.07 13.05
N ALA A 88 -0.81 -9.17 14.33
CA ALA A 88 -1.74 -9.41 15.42
C ALA A 88 -2.76 -8.26 15.58
N ALA A 89 -2.30 -7.01 15.46
CA ALA A 89 -3.17 -5.83 15.54
C ALA A 89 -4.19 -5.82 14.37
N ILE A 90 -3.74 -6.09 13.15
CA ILE A 90 -4.62 -6.18 11.97
C ILE A 90 -5.62 -7.33 12.14
N HIS A 91 -5.15 -8.53 12.50
CA HIS A 91 -6.00 -9.70 12.71
C HIS A 91 -7.08 -9.47 13.77
N ALA A 92 -6.76 -8.77 14.84
CA ALA A 92 -7.73 -8.45 15.90
C ALA A 92 -8.92 -7.60 15.40
N ILE A 93 -8.74 -6.86 14.30
CA ILE A 93 -9.77 -5.97 13.73
C ILE A 93 -10.56 -6.65 12.62
N ILE A 94 -9.85 -7.30 11.67
CA ILE A 94 -10.48 -7.84 10.45
C ILE A 94 -10.67 -9.36 10.48
N GLY A 95 -10.06 -10.08 11.45
CA GLY A 95 -10.17 -11.54 11.58
C GLY A 95 -9.26 -12.34 10.65
N GLU A 96 -8.43 -11.68 9.83
CA GLU A 96 -7.52 -12.29 8.87
C GLU A 96 -6.09 -11.80 9.13
N PHE A 97 -5.10 -12.67 8.92
CA PHE A 97 -3.69 -12.29 8.97
C PHE A 97 -3.25 -11.75 7.62
N PRO A 98 -2.48 -10.65 7.57
CA PRO A 98 -1.85 -10.20 6.34
C PRO A 98 -0.87 -11.25 5.81
N GLU A 99 -0.81 -11.42 4.50
CA GLU A 99 0.15 -12.30 3.83
C GLU A 99 1.32 -11.51 3.20
N TYR A 100 1.14 -10.21 2.97
CA TYR A 100 2.07 -9.35 2.28
C TYR A 100 2.72 -8.35 3.23
N ILE A 101 4.03 -8.14 3.04
CA ILE A 101 4.79 -7.12 3.76
C ILE A 101 5.51 -6.19 2.78
N ARG A 102 5.44 -4.90 3.03
CA ARG A 102 6.39 -3.96 2.46
C ARG A 102 7.32 -3.50 3.59
N PRO A 103 8.61 -3.86 3.56
CA PRO A 103 9.53 -3.41 4.59
C PRO A 103 9.77 -1.90 4.46
N PRO A 104 9.82 -1.15 5.57
CA PRO A 104 10.17 0.27 5.52
C PRO A 104 11.49 0.50 4.79
N PHE A 105 11.52 1.54 3.95
CA PHE A 105 12.68 1.89 3.09
C PHE A 105 13.05 0.81 2.05
N GLY A 106 12.22 -0.20 1.82
CA GLY A 106 12.56 -1.35 0.99
C GLY A 106 13.69 -2.22 1.57
N CYS A 107 13.94 -2.13 2.87
CA CYS A 107 15.07 -2.80 3.52
C CYS A 107 14.62 -4.07 4.24
N TRP A 108 14.79 -5.21 3.57
CA TRP A 108 14.52 -6.55 4.08
C TRP A 108 15.81 -7.29 4.41
N LYS A 109 15.73 -8.30 5.27
CA LYS A 109 16.83 -9.22 5.57
C LYS A 109 16.52 -10.59 5.00
N PRO A 110 17.38 -11.21 4.17
CA PRO A 110 17.14 -12.53 3.62
C PRO A 110 16.91 -13.62 4.67
N ASN A 111 17.48 -13.47 5.87
CA ASN A 111 17.26 -14.43 6.97
C ASN A 111 15.80 -14.47 7.44
N LEU A 112 15.05 -13.36 7.30
CA LEU A 112 13.66 -13.30 7.71
C LEU A 112 12.73 -14.15 6.84
N ASP A 113 13.14 -14.50 5.62
CA ASP A 113 12.40 -15.42 4.75
C ASP A 113 12.22 -16.82 5.37
N TYR A 114 13.08 -17.18 6.30
CA TYR A 114 13.00 -18.46 7.03
C TYR A 114 12.24 -18.35 8.36
N GLU A 115 12.02 -17.13 8.84
CA GLU A 115 11.39 -16.85 10.15
C GLU A 115 9.93 -16.42 10.00
N THR A 116 9.51 -15.99 8.81
CA THR A 116 8.15 -15.57 8.51
C THR A 116 7.66 -16.13 7.18
N THR A 117 6.35 -16.27 7.03
CA THR A 117 5.70 -16.66 5.77
C THR A 117 5.26 -15.45 4.93
N MET A 118 5.64 -14.24 5.34
CA MET A 118 5.26 -13.00 4.66
C MET A 118 5.90 -12.93 3.26
N ILE A 119 5.12 -12.48 2.30
CA ILE A 119 5.59 -12.21 0.93
C ILE A 119 6.02 -10.75 0.85
N GLU A 120 7.31 -10.52 0.55
CA GLU A 120 7.85 -9.18 0.37
C GLU A 120 7.29 -8.54 -0.92
N VAL A 121 6.82 -7.31 -0.81
CA VAL A 121 6.31 -6.52 -1.95
C VAL A 121 7.02 -5.16 -1.96
N LEU A 122 7.82 -4.92 -2.97
CA LEU A 122 8.42 -3.62 -3.24
C LEU A 122 7.54 -2.80 -4.22
N TRP A 123 8.15 -1.95 -5.02
CA TRP A 123 7.47 -1.09 -5.99
C TRP A 123 8.32 -0.90 -7.24
N ASP A 124 7.68 -0.53 -8.33
CA ASP A 124 8.33 -0.21 -9.60
C ASP A 124 8.39 1.31 -9.79
N VAL A 125 7.34 2.03 -9.40
CA VAL A 125 7.23 3.48 -9.57
C VAL A 125 7.10 4.19 -8.22
N ASP A 126 8.09 5.05 -7.88
CA ASP A 126 8.11 5.93 -6.70
C ASP A 126 8.15 7.41 -7.13
N PRO A 127 7.02 8.13 -7.12
CA PRO A 127 6.98 9.54 -7.47
C PRO A 127 7.52 10.46 -6.40
N LYS A 128 7.94 9.94 -5.23
CA LYS A 128 8.37 10.72 -4.06
C LYS A 128 7.33 11.76 -3.67
N ASP A 129 6.11 11.31 -3.46
CA ASP A 129 4.95 12.15 -3.13
C ASP A 129 5.13 12.90 -1.82
N TRP A 130 5.90 12.34 -0.88
CA TRP A 130 6.31 12.98 0.38
C TRP A 130 7.23 14.21 0.18
N ALA A 131 7.86 14.37 -0.97
CA ALA A 131 8.83 15.43 -1.25
C ALA A 131 8.21 16.69 -1.89
N THR A 132 6.91 16.69 -2.18
CA THR A 132 6.21 17.82 -2.80
C THR A 132 4.75 17.85 -2.44
N SER A 133 4.18 19.05 -2.26
CA SER A 133 2.74 19.27 -2.06
C SER A 133 1.97 19.53 -3.37
N ASN A 134 2.59 19.30 -4.53
CA ASN A 134 1.95 19.52 -5.82
C ASN A 134 1.44 18.20 -6.41
N SER A 135 0.15 17.94 -6.27
CA SER A 135 -0.50 16.72 -6.77
C SER A 135 -0.33 16.50 -8.28
N SER A 136 -0.22 17.57 -9.08
CA SER A 136 0.00 17.43 -10.52
C SER A 136 1.43 16.96 -10.84
N VAL A 137 2.42 17.42 -10.08
CA VAL A 137 3.82 16.97 -10.22
C VAL A 137 3.94 15.50 -9.84
N ILE A 138 3.31 15.09 -8.73
CA ILE A 138 3.27 13.68 -8.31
C ILE A 138 2.66 12.81 -9.41
N ALA A 139 1.47 13.19 -9.91
CA ALA A 139 0.80 12.44 -10.95
C ALA A 139 1.63 12.36 -12.25
N GLN A 140 2.25 13.46 -12.69
CA GLN A 140 3.08 13.47 -13.88
C GLN A 140 4.29 12.53 -13.78
N ARG A 141 4.91 12.41 -12.60
CA ARG A 141 6.02 11.47 -12.39
C ARG A 141 5.57 10.02 -12.56
N VAL A 142 4.43 9.65 -11.98
CA VAL A 142 3.87 8.31 -12.17
C VAL A 142 3.53 8.05 -13.63
N LEU A 143 2.77 8.96 -14.25
CA LEU A 143 2.30 8.79 -15.64
C LEU A 143 3.43 8.78 -16.67
N GLY A 144 4.61 9.32 -16.33
CA GLY A 144 5.79 9.31 -17.18
C GLY A 144 6.59 8.00 -17.15
N ASP A 145 6.46 7.25 -16.05
CA ASP A 145 7.32 6.08 -15.79
C ASP A 145 6.54 4.75 -15.76
N VAL A 146 5.21 4.78 -15.52
CA VAL A 146 4.39 3.57 -15.29
C VAL A 146 4.24 2.72 -16.54
N GLU A 147 4.44 1.42 -16.37
CA GLU A 147 4.23 0.38 -17.36
C GLU A 147 3.17 -0.63 -16.90
N GLU A 148 2.84 -1.61 -17.75
CA GLU A 148 1.91 -2.69 -17.43
C GLU A 148 2.51 -3.60 -16.34
N ASN A 149 1.67 -3.99 -15.36
CA ASN A 149 2.00 -4.79 -14.18
C ASN A 149 2.87 -4.08 -13.13
N ASP A 150 3.08 -2.77 -13.28
CA ASP A 150 3.80 -2.01 -12.26
C ASP A 150 3.00 -1.85 -10.96
N ILE A 151 3.76 -1.77 -9.86
CA ILE A 151 3.30 -1.44 -8.53
C ILE A 151 3.70 0.01 -8.21
N ILE A 152 2.71 0.88 -8.04
CA ILE A 152 2.89 2.30 -7.75
C ILE A 152 2.92 2.51 -6.23
N LEU A 153 3.97 3.16 -5.72
CA LEU A 153 4.10 3.56 -4.32
C LEU A 153 3.57 4.98 -4.12
N LEU A 154 2.64 5.14 -3.19
CA LEU A 154 2.18 6.42 -2.65
C LEU A 154 2.04 6.31 -1.13
N HIS A 155 1.72 7.43 -0.48
CA HIS A 155 1.41 7.50 0.94
C HIS A 155 0.08 8.24 1.14
N ASP A 156 -0.75 7.80 2.07
CA ASP A 156 -2.01 8.46 2.40
C ASP A 156 -1.87 9.54 3.50
N ALA A 157 -0.68 10.13 3.58
CA ALA A 157 -0.28 11.07 4.63
C ALA A 157 -0.50 12.55 4.29
N SER A 158 -1.00 12.87 3.09
CA SER A 158 -1.24 14.25 2.67
C SER A 158 -2.38 14.37 1.65
N GLU A 159 -3.05 15.52 1.65
CA GLU A 159 -4.07 15.83 0.63
C GLU A 159 -3.49 15.78 -0.78
N SER A 160 -2.26 16.26 -0.97
CA SER A 160 -1.59 16.25 -2.29
C SER A 160 -1.37 14.86 -2.84
N SER A 161 -1.01 13.89 -2.00
CA SER A 161 -0.87 12.47 -2.40
C SER A 161 -2.23 11.87 -2.76
N VAL A 162 -3.27 12.13 -1.97
CA VAL A 162 -4.63 11.65 -2.26
C VAL A 162 -5.16 12.22 -3.57
N LEU A 163 -5.02 13.53 -3.78
CA LEU A 163 -5.44 14.17 -5.04
C LEU A 163 -4.61 13.70 -6.24
N ALA A 164 -3.32 13.38 -6.04
CA ALA A 164 -2.49 12.80 -7.07
C ALA A 164 -2.97 11.40 -7.44
N ALA A 165 -3.30 10.56 -6.45
CA ALA A 165 -3.85 9.22 -6.68
C ALA A 165 -5.10 9.28 -7.58
N PHE A 166 -6.02 10.22 -7.32
CA PHE A 166 -7.22 10.39 -8.15
C PHE A 166 -6.89 10.75 -9.60
N LYS A 167 -5.93 11.67 -9.81
CA LYS A 167 -5.48 12.05 -11.17
C LYS A 167 -4.82 10.88 -11.89
N ILE A 168 -3.97 10.11 -11.19
CA ILE A 168 -3.32 8.92 -11.74
C ILE A 168 -4.36 7.89 -12.16
N ILE A 169 -5.32 7.60 -11.30
CA ILE A 169 -6.37 6.62 -11.57
C ILE A 169 -7.21 7.04 -12.78
N ASP A 170 -7.68 8.30 -12.81
CA ASP A 170 -8.53 8.80 -13.88
C ASP A 170 -7.80 8.75 -15.23
N GLU A 171 -6.53 9.14 -15.27
CA GLU A 171 -5.72 9.14 -16.49
C GLU A 171 -5.41 7.72 -16.97
N LEU A 172 -4.92 6.82 -16.08
CA LEU A 172 -4.58 5.45 -16.47
C LEU A 172 -5.82 4.65 -16.90
N LYS A 173 -6.98 4.86 -16.27
CA LYS A 173 -8.23 4.26 -16.72
C LYS A 173 -8.60 4.74 -18.12
N SER A 174 -8.38 6.01 -18.45
CA SER A 174 -8.61 6.55 -19.80
C SER A 174 -7.69 5.93 -20.85
N GLN A 175 -6.50 5.46 -20.42
CA GLN A 175 -5.51 4.76 -21.26
C GLN A 175 -5.72 3.24 -21.33
N GLY A 176 -6.80 2.72 -20.72
CA GLY A 176 -7.16 1.31 -20.75
C GLY A 176 -6.54 0.44 -19.67
N TYR A 177 -5.96 1.04 -18.62
CA TYR A 177 -5.47 0.29 -17.48
C TYR A 177 -6.62 -0.15 -16.56
N THR A 178 -6.48 -1.34 -15.99
CA THR A 178 -7.31 -1.88 -14.90
C THR A 178 -6.50 -1.89 -13.62
N PHE A 179 -7.05 -1.31 -12.56
CA PHE A 179 -6.43 -1.32 -11.25
C PHE A 179 -6.77 -2.61 -10.51
N VAL A 180 -5.73 -3.27 -10.02
CA VAL A 180 -5.81 -4.54 -9.28
C VAL A 180 -5.04 -4.44 -7.97
N THR A 181 -5.19 -5.41 -7.06
CA THR A 181 -4.34 -5.50 -5.86
C THR A 181 -2.96 -6.06 -6.21
N VAL A 182 -1.98 -5.92 -5.31
CA VAL A 182 -0.65 -6.51 -5.52
C VAL A 182 -0.71 -8.03 -5.62
N GLU A 183 -1.65 -8.67 -4.93
CA GLU A 183 -1.89 -10.11 -5.02
C GLU A 183 -2.16 -10.55 -6.46
N GLU A 184 -3.00 -9.82 -7.17
CA GLU A 184 -3.34 -10.13 -8.56
C GLU A 184 -2.19 -9.91 -9.54
N ILE A 185 -1.23 -8.99 -9.22
CA ILE A 185 0.01 -8.83 -10.00
C ILE A 185 0.97 -9.99 -9.75
N LEU A 186 1.12 -10.42 -8.49
CA LEU A 186 2.11 -11.43 -8.10
C LEU A 186 1.71 -12.87 -8.44
N LEU A 187 0.43 -13.14 -8.64
CA LEU A 187 -0.10 -14.48 -8.96
C LEU A 187 -0.16 -14.78 -10.46
N GLU A 188 0.24 -13.86 -11.33
CA GLU A 188 0.38 -14.06 -12.78
C GLU A 188 1.79 -14.52 -13.17
#